data_d970d81242b9a8c1ed29caa155e8d512
#
_entry.id   d970d81242b9a8c1ed29caa155e8d512
#
_cell.length_a   1.000
_cell.length_b   1.000
_cell.length_c   1.000
_cell.angle_alpha   90.00
_cell.angle_beta   90.00
_cell.angle_gamma   90.00
#
_symmetry.space_group_name_H-M   'P 1'
#
loop_
_entity.id
_entity.type
_entity.pdbx_description
1 polymer ?
#
loop_
_entity_poly.entity_id
_entity_poly.type
_entity_poly.pdbx_seq_one_letter_code
_entity_poly.pdbx_strand_id
1 'polypeptide(L)'
;STYYATKAFVLSFSESIAYELKDYNVEVSCLCPGPTKTGFMDVANLGQSPMFKLFKPQSAESVAEIGIQGLFDNRLVQFTGVSGHLLNLAVRLLPRSVTKTCTGFVNGKRKV
;
A
#
# COMPACT_ATOMS: atom_id res chain seq x y z
N SER A 1 4.44 -12.11 -7.57
CA SER A 1 3.01 -12.38 -7.31
C SER A 1 2.73 -12.67 -5.84
N THR A 2 3.53 -13.50 -5.17
CA THR A 2 3.35 -13.84 -3.73
C THR A 2 3.35 -12.61 -2.83
N TYR A 3 4.28 -11.68 -3.03
CA TYR A 3 4.35 -10.44 -2.27
C TYR A 3 3.03 -9.65 -2.30
N TYR A 4 2.44 -9.48 -3.49
CA TYR A 4 1.16 -8.77 -3.63
C TYR A 4 0.00 -9.51 -2.95
N ALA A 5 -0.01 -10.83 -3.04
CA ALA A 5 -1.02 -11.67 -2.39
C ALA A 5 -0.94 -11.54 -0.86
N THR A 6 0.26 -11.57 -0.28
CA THR A 6 0.45 -11.40 1.17
C THR A 6 0.05 -10.01 1.65
N LYS A 7 0.33 -8.95 0.87
CA LYS A 7 -0.07 -7.59 1.21
C LYS A 7 -1.59 -7.39 1.14
N ALA A 8 -2.26 -7.99 0.14
CA ALA A 8 -3.72 -7.98 0.06
C ALA A 8 -4.36 -8.75 1.23
N PHE A 9 -3.76 -9.87 1.63
CA PHE A 9 -4.18 -10.62 2.80
C PHE A 9 -4.11 -9.77 4.08
N VAL A 10 -2.99 -9.10 4.33
CA VAL A 10 -2.83 -8.25 5.53
C VAL A 10 -3.89 -7.15 5.58
N LEU A 11 -4.21 -6.51 4.46
CA LEU A 11 -5.24 -5.48 4.40
C LEU A 11 -6.61 -6.06 4.77
N SER A 12 -7.05 -7.13 4.11
CA SER A 12 -8.34 -7.77 4.39
C SER A 12 -8.44 -8.31 5.80
N PHE A 13 -7.34 -8.87 6.32
CA PHE A 13 -7.26 -9.34 7.70
C PHE A 13 -7.40 -8.19 8.70
N SER A 14 -6.73 -7.06 8.48
CA SER A 14 -6.86 -5.88 9.33
C SER A 14 -8.28 -5.32 9.35
N GLU A 15 -8.96 -5.29 8.20
CA GLU A 15 -10.37 -4.88 8.10
C GLU A 15 -11.29 -5.82 8.89
N SER A 16 -11.05 -7.14 8.83
CA SER A 16 -11.83 -8.13 9.55
C SER A 16 -11.63 -8.03 11.06
N ILE A 17 -10.38 -7.92 11.54
CA ILE A 17 -10.10 -7.77 12.99
C ILE A 17 -10.68 -6.47 13.53
N ALA A 18 -10.63 -5.39 12.76
CA ALA A 18 -11.22 -4.12 13.18
C ALA A 18 -12.72 -4.25 13.44
N TYR A 19 -13.41 -5.02 12.60
CA TYR A 19 -14.83 -5.30 12.81
C TYR A 19 -15.08 -6.17 14.06
N GLU A 20 -14.28 -7.23 14.24
CA GLU A 20 -14.41 -8.14 15.39
C GLU A 20 -14.11 -7.44 16.72
N LEU A 21 -13.16 -6.51 16.75
CA LEU A 21 -12.72 -5.84 17.97
C LEU A 21 -13.48 -4.56 18.29
N LYS A 22 -14.40 -4.15 17.44
CA LYS A 22 -15.18 -2.92 17.60
C LYS A 22 -15.87 -2.82 18.98
N ASP A 23 -16.44 -3.93 19.44
CA ASP A 23 -17.18 -3.97 20.72
C ASP A 23 -16.25 -4.02 21.95
N TYR A 24 -14.95 -4.23 21.74
CA TYR A 24 -13.95 -4.29 22.80
C TYR A 24 -13.18 -2.98 22.99
N ASN A 25 -13.59 -1.90 22.31
CA ASN A 25 -12.93 -0.60 22.34
C ASN A 25 -11.44 -0.67 21.96
N VAL A 26 -11.13 -1.53 20.97
CA VAL A 26 -9.79 -1.69 20.40
C VAL A 26 -9.78 -1.13 19.00
N GLU A 27 -8.93 -0.15 18.76
CA GLU A 27 -8.76 0.45 17.44
C GLU A 27 -7.70 -0.29 16.64
N VAL A 28 -8.01 -0.54 15.37
CA VAL A 28 -7.10 -1.19 14.41
C VAL A 28 -6.85 -0.24 13.26
N SER A 29 -5.59 -0.10 12.88
CA SER A 29 -5.19 0.73 11.74
C SER A 29 -4.20 -0.02 10.86
N CYS A 30 -4.44 0.00 9.56
CA CYS A 30 -3.58 -0.59 8.54
C CYS A 30 -2.89 0.50 7.73
N LEU A 31 -1.59 0.67 7.95
CA LEU A 31 -0.78 1.60 7.18
C LEU A 31 -0.34 0.98 5.86
N CYS A 32 -0.73 1.60 4.76
CA CYS A 32 -0.39 1.19 3.40
C CYS A 32 0.57 2.22 2.76
N PRO A 33 1.87 2.12 3.03
CA PRO A 33 2.83 3.09 2.53
C PRO A 33 2.99 2.97 1.01
N GLY A 34 3.09 4.12 0.35
CA GLY A 34 3.59 4.23 -1.02
C GLY A 34 5.11 3.99 -1.08
N PRO A 35 5.77 4.38 -2.19
CA PRO A 35 7.21 4.31 -2.30
C PRO A 35 7.87 5.10 -1.16
N THR A 36 8.64 4.39 -0.32
CA THR A 36 9.30 4.96 0.87
C THR A 36 10.80 4.73 0.78
N LYS A 37 11.60 5.73 1.10
CA LYS A 37 13.06 5.61 1.16
C LYS A 37 13.45 4.73 2.35
N THR A 38 13.75 3.47 2.06
CA THR A 38 14.22 2.50 3.06
C THR A 38 15.33 1.65 2.45
N GLY A 39 16.15 0.99 3.28
CA GLY A 39 17.17 0.04 2.82
C GLY A 39 16.62 -1.13 2.00
N PHE A 40 15.33 -1.41 2.08
CA PHE A 40 14.67 -2.42 1.24
C PHE A 40 14.69 -2.05 -0.26
N MET A 41 14.70 -0.77 -0.59
CA MET A 41 14.78 -0.31 -1.98
C MET A 41 16.10 -0.71 -2.64
N ASP A 42 17.18 -0.66 -1.89
CA ASP A 42 18.53 -1.02 -2.38
C ASP A 42 18.66 -2.53 -2.57
N VAL A 43 18.16 -3.29 -1.60
CA VAL A 43 18.18 -4.78 -1.63
C VAL A 43 17.29 -5.36 -2.73
N ALA A 44 16.12 -4.76 -2.97
CA ALA A 44 15.15 -5.26 -3.94
C ALA A 44 15.36 -4.72 -5.37
N ASN A 45 16.36 -3.87 -5.61
CA ASN A 45 16.64 -3.22 -6.92
C ASN A 45 15.39 -2.50 -7.51
N LEU A 46 14.53 -1.96 -6.66
CA LEU A 46 13.28 -1.34 -7.06
C LEU A 46 13.48 0.07 -7.62
N GLY A 47 14.63 0.69 -7.39
CA GLY A 47 14.94 2.05 -7.85
C GLY A 47 14.88 2.25 -9.37
N GLN A 48 14.90 1.18 -10.15
CA GLN A 48 14.78 1.21 -11.62
C GLN A 48 13.35 1.02 -12.13
N SER A 49 12.39 0.73 -11.25
CA SER A 49 10.99 0.55 -11.64
C SER A 49 10.39 1.87 -12.15
N PRO A 50 9.63 1.87 -13.27
CA PRO A 50 8.92 3.05 -13.76
C PRO A 50 8.04 3.72 -12.70
N MET A 51 7.50 2.94 -11.76
CA MET A 51 6.66 3.43 -10.68
C MET A 51 7.44 4.36 -9.72
N PHE A 52 8.72 4.06 -9.43
CA PHE A 52 9.56 4.92 -8.59
C PHE A 52 10.02 6.19 -9.28
N LYS A 53 10.07 6.18 -10.62
CA LYS A 53 10.36 7.39 -11.41
C LYS A 53 9.15 8.32 -11.45
N LEU A 54 7.94 7.76 -11.43
CA LEU A 54 6.69 8.52 -11.49
C LEU A 54 6.28 9.09 -10.14
N PHE A 55 6.55 8.38 -9.04
CA PHE A 55 6.15 8.77 -7.69
C PHE A 55 7.38 9.05 -6.82
N LYS A 56 7.52 10.29 -6.38
CA LYS A 56 8.62 10.70 -5.49
C LYS A 56 8.55 9.92 -4.17
N PRO A 57 9.60 9.15 -3.78
CA PRO A 57 9.59 8.41 -2.53
C PRO A 57 9.49 9.34 -1.32
N GLN A 58 8.65 8.96 -0.35
CA GLN A 58 8.52 9.65 0.93
C GLN A 58 9.63 9.19 1.89
N SER A 59 9.95 10.02 2.89
CA SER A 59 10.85 9.61 3.97
C SER A 59 10.14 8.64 4.92
N ALA A 60 10.90 7.76 5.58
CA ALA A 60 10.35 6.81 6.53
C ALA A 60 9.71 7.52 7.74
N GLU A 61 10.29 8.64 8.17
CA GLU A 61 9.79 9.47 9.26
C GLU A 61 8.41 10.04 8.93
N SER A 62 8.25 10.62 7.73
CA SER A 62 6.97 11.18 7.29
C SER A 62 5.88 10.10 7.19
N VAL A 63 6.22 8.92 6.72
CA VAL A 63 5.29 7.78 6.66
C VAL A 63 4.88 7.33 8.06
N ALA A 64 5.81 7.28 9.01
CA ALA A 64 5.54 6.94 10.40
C ALA A 64 4.61 7.96 11.09
N GLU A 65 4.87 9.25 10.89
CA GLU A 65 4.01 10.33 11.41
C GLU A 65 2.58 10.22 10.90
N ILE A 66 2.39 10.00 9.59
CA ILE A 66 1.07 9.78 8.99
C ILE A 66 0.39 8.56 9.62
N GLY A 67 1.13 7.48 9.83
CA GLY A 67 0.62 6.25 10.43
C GLY A 67 0.13 6.46 11.87
N ILE A 68 0.93 7.13 12.69
CA ILE A 68 0.59 7.43 14.08
C ILE A 68 -0.62 8.37 14.16
N GLN A 69 -0.61 9.45 13.39
CA GLN A 69 -1.72 10.40 13.35
C GLN A 69 -3.02 9.73 12.93
N GLY A 70 -2.97 8.89 11.91
CA GLY A 70 -4.15 8.20 11.44
C GLY A 70 -4.69 7.16 12.43
N LEU A 71 -3.83 6.55 13.24
CA LEU A 71 -4.26 5.67 14.34
C LEU A 71 -5.06 6.48 15.38
N PHE A 72 -4.57 7.66 15.79
CA PHE A 72 -5.30 8.54 16.71
C PHE A 72 -6.58 9.13 16.10
N ASP A 73 -6.63 9.28 14.79
CA ASP A 73 -7.83 9.73 14.05
C ASP A 73 -8.83 8.58 13.76
N ASN A 74 -8.60 7.39 14.30
CA ASN A 74 -9.41 6.17 14.10
C ASN A 74 -9.59 5.80 12.62
N ARG A 75 -8.54 5.98 11.81
CA ARG A 75 -8.54 5.62 10.38
C ARG A 75 -8.15 4.17 10.21
N LEU A 76 -9.08 3.35 9.76
CA LEU A 76 -8.84 1.92 9.54
C LEU A 76 -7.76 1.67 8.47
N VAL A 77 -7.85 2.34 7.33
CA VAL A 77 -6.87 2.19 6.23
C VAL A 77 -6.25 3.53 5.90
N GLN A 78 -4.93 3.57 5.90
CA GLN A 78 -4.16 4.78 5.66
C GLN A 78 -3.23 4.59 4.48
N PHE A 79 -3.47 5.33 3.40
CA PHE A 79 -2.56 5.41 2.26
C PHE A 79 -1.67 6.64 2.41
N THR A 80 -0.37 6.46 2.23
CA THR A 80 0.56 7.59 2.22
C THR A 80 0.75 8.13 0.79
N GLY A 81 0.61 9.46 0.67
CA GLY A 81 0.75 10.14 -0.60
C GLY A 81 -0.47 10.06 -1.52
N VAL A 82 -0.58 11.05 -2.41
CA VAL A 82 -1.70 11.16 -3.38
C VAL A 82 -1.76 9.94 -4.30
N SER A 83 -0.61 9.37 -4.64
CA SER A 83 -0.51 8.17 -5.49
C SER A 83 -1.19 6.95 -4.90
N GLY A 84 -1.10 6.75 -3.58
CA GLY A 84 -1.73 5.62 -2.88
C GLY A 84 -3.26 5.70 -2.94
N HIS A 85 -3.81 6.90 -2.71
CA HIS A 85 -5.24 7.14 -2.80
C HIS A 85 -5.78 6.94 -4.22
N LEU A 86 -5.09 7.49 -5.24
CA LEU A 86 -5.48 7.34 -6.63
C LEU A 86 -5.41 5.88 -7.10
N LEU A 87 -4.36 5.17 -6.72
CA LEU A 87 -4.19 3.76 -7.06
C LEU A 87 -5.27 2.89 -6.44
N ASN A 88 -5.59 3.11 -5.16
CA ASN A 88 -6.66 2.40 -4.47
C ASN A 88 -8.02 2.65 -5.13
N LEU A 89 -8.33 3.91 -5.47
CA LEU A 89 -9.55 4.27 -6.16
C LEU A 89 -9.62 3.62 -7.55
N ALA A 90 -8.53 3.64 -8.30
CA ALA A 90 -8.45 3.02 -9.62
C ALA A 90 -8.68 1.51 -9.55
N VAL A 91 -8.06 0.81 -8.59
CA VAL A 91 -8.23 -0.64 -8.40
C VAL A 91 -9.66 -1.01 -8.00
N ARG A 92 -10.34 -0.16 -7.23
CA ARG A 92 -11.74 -0.38 -6.83
C ARG A 92 -12.75 -0.14 -7.96
N LEU A 93 -12.49 0.83 -8.83
CA LEU A 93 -13.41 1.23 -9.90
C LEU A 93 -13.16 0.48 -11.22
N LEU A 94 -11.95 0.00 -11.47
CA LEU A 94 -11.61 -0.68 -12.71
C LEU A 94 -11.95 -2.18 -12.66
N PRO A 95 -12.48 -2.75 -13.77
CA PRO A 95 -12.65 -4.19 -13.90
C PRO A 95 -11.34 -4.94 -13.68
N ARG A 96 -11.41 -6.14 -13.11
CA ARG A 96 -10.24 -7.00 -12.85
C ARG A 96 -9.37 -7.29 -14.08
N SER A 97 -9.96 -7.28 -15.26
CA SER A 97 -9.24 -7.44 -16.53
C SER A 97 -8.27 -6.29 -16.81
N VAL A 98 -8.68 -5.07 -16.52
CA VAL A 98 -7.87 -3.86 -16.70
C VAL A 98 -6.76 -3.79 -15.65
N THR A 99 -7.06 -4.09 -14.40
CA THR A 99 -6.07 -4.09 -13.31
C THR A 99 -4.95 -5.10 -13.54
N LYS A 100 -5.25 -6.29 -14.08
CA LYS A 100 -4.23 -7.29 -14.46
C LYS A 100 -3.25 -6.74 -15.48
N THR A 101 -3.75 -6.09 -16.54
CA THR A 101 -2.93 -5.54 -17.61
C THR A 101 -2.06 -4.39 -17.11
N CYS A 102 -2.63 -3.48 -16.32
CA CYS A 102 -1.88 -2.37 -15.71
C CYS A 102 -0.78 -2.87 -14.77
N THR A 103 -1.08 -3.85 -13.92
CA THR A 103 -0.08 -4.43 -13.00
C THR A 103 1.06 -5.10 -13.77
N GLY A 104 0.75 -5.80 -14.86
CA GLY A 104 1.76 -6.40 -15.73
C GLY A 104 2.66 -5.36 -16.40
N PHE A 105 2.10 -4.23 -16.83
CA PHE A 105 2.85 -3.14 -17.45
C PHE A 105 3.74 -2.41 -16.45
N VAL A 106 3.21 -2.08 -15.26
CA VAL A 106 3.94 -1.35 -14.21
C VAL A 106 5.10 -2.17 -13.64
N ASN A 107 4.92 -3.48 -13.49
CA ASN A 107 5.98 -4.35 -12.96
C ASN A 107 7.05 -4.72 -13.99
N GLY A 108 6.87 -4.34 -15.25
CA GLY A 108 7.75 -4.75 -16.34
C GLY A 108 7.69 -6.28 -16.54
N LYS A 109 7.87 -6.73 -17.77
CA LYS A 109 8.04 -8.16 -18.06
C LYS A 109 9.36 -8.63 -17.43
N ARG A 110 9.34 -9.11 -16.19
CA ARG A 110 10.43 -9.96 -15.72
C ARG A 110 10.41 -11.20 -16.62
N LYS A 111 11.36 -11.29 -17.54
CA LYS A 111 11.66 -12.55 -18.18
C LYS A 111 12.07 -13.51 -17.06
N VAL A 112 11.28 -14.53 -16.89
CA VAL A 112 11.65 -15.68 -16.08
C VAL A 112 12.78 -16.38 -16.78
#